data_3fa0c6470f34b8f2686c234654de29b0
#
_entry.id   3fa0c6470f34b8f2686c234654de29b0
#
_cell.length_a   1.000
_cell.length_b   1.000
_cell.length_c   1.000
_cell.angle_alpha   90.00
_cell.angle_beta   90.00
_cell.angle_gamma   90.00
#
_symmetry.space_group_name_H-M   'P 1'
#
loop_
_entity.id
_entity.type
_entity.pdbx_description
1 polymer ?
#
loop_
_entity_poly.entity_id
_entity_poly.type
_entity_poly.pdbx_seq_one_letter_code
_entity_poly.pdbx_strand_id
1 'polypeptide(L)'
;FGKETQVKEYINYFLSKSPYNENKDSFNFYYIDQERTCEIYKGIAILCYSRDLIRQASICPNNFIIVLQDYPTSIRSSNYINVMSININHPKNVILHEFGHSFINLAEEYVPAAIPRNSAGNCVQSCIEFNGKENGCYQGCSEANYYRSVENGIMRTLRSENYGNFNTYLINKTIDDFDRKIIVKQEAFDENLIYTDGINSAGELEGETFKL
;
A
#
# COMPACT_ATOMS: atom_id res chain seq x y z
N PHE A 1 -23.58 -7.38 4.46
CA PHE A 1 -22.51 -6.71 5.23
C PHE A 1 -22.38 -5.29 4.70
N GLY A 2 -22.41 -4.28 5.58
CA GLY A 2 -22.33 -2.88 5.15
C GLY A 2 -20.94 -2.52 4.59
N LYS A 3 -20.85 -1.52 3.72
CA LYS A 3 -19.59 -1.04 3.11
C LYS A 3 -18.52 -0.70 4.16
N GLU A 4 -18.92 -0.12 5.28
CA GLU A 4 -18.06 0.20 6.41
C GLU A 4 -17.40 -1.06 7.01
N THR A 5 -18.14 -2.13 7.21
CA THR A 5 -17.60 -3.41 7.70
C THR A 5 -16.51 -3.94 6.78
N GLN A 6 -16.70 -3.86 5.46
CA GLN A 6 -15.72 -4.29 4.49
C GLN A 6 -14.45 -3.44 4.55
N VAL A 7 -14.57 -2.12 4.70
CA VAL A 7 -13.44 -1.20 4.87
C VAL A 7 -12.64 -1.56 6.12
N LYS A 8 -13.33 -1.74 7.28
CA LYS A 8 -12.71 -2.17 8.54
C LYS A 8 -11.95 -3.50 8.38
N GLU A 9 -12.52 -4.46 7.66
CA GLU A 9 -11.84 -5.74 7.39
C GLU A 9 -10.53 -5.57 6.60
N TYR A 10 -10.49 -4.67 5.61
CA TYR A 10 -9.27 -4.40 4.84
C TYR A 10 -8.22 -3.68 5.67
N ILE A 11 -8.61 -2.70 6.50
CA ILE A 11 -7.70 -1.98 7.38
C ILE A 11 -7.13 -2.93 8.45
N ASN A 12 -7.98 -3.71 9.11
CA ASN A 12 -7.52 -4.68 10.12
C ASN A 12 -6.59 -5.73 9.51
N TYR A 13 -6.91 -6.21 8.30
CA TYR A 13 -6.02 -7.11 7.57
C TYR A 13 -4.66 -6.44 7.30
N PHE A 14 -4.63 -5.22 6.76
CA PHE A 14 -3.42 -4.47 6.48
C PHE A 14 -2.57 -4.29 7.75
N LEU A 15 -3.16 -3.83 8.84
CA LEU A 15 -2.50 -3.60 10.11
C LEU A 15 -2.14 -4.90 10.87
N SER A 16 -2.58 -6.06 10.41
CA SER A 16 -2.18 -7.36 10.97
C SER A 16 -0.90 -7.93 10.38
N LYS A 17 -0.38 -7.33 9.30
CA LYS A 17 0.74 -7.86 8.52
C LYS A 17 2.01 -7.05 8.70
N SER A 18 3.16 -7.73 8.79
CA SER A 18 4.47 -7.09 8.83
C SER A 18 4.78 -6.40 7.49
N PRO A 19 5.38 -5.17 7.53
CA PRO A 19 5.86 -4.44 8.71
C PRO A 19 4.81 -3.48 9.34
N TYR A 20 3.57 -3.48 8.88
CA TYR A 20 2.56 -2.49 9.30
C TYR A 20 2.03 -2.76 10.72
N ASN A 21 2.02 -4.02 11.15
CA ASN A 21 1.63 -4.39 12.51
C ASN A 21 2.59 -3.87 13.59
N GLU A 22 3.86 -3.67 13.24
CA GLU A 22 4.86 -3.08 14.14
C GLU A 22 4.84 -1.54 14.12
N ASN A 23 4.20 -0.94 13.11
CA ASN A 23 4.18 0.50 12.86
C ASN A 23 2.74 1.07 12.80
N LYS A 24 1.81 0.50 13.56
CA LYS A 24 0.38 0.88 13.50
C LYS A 24 0.14 2.36 13.75
N ASP A 25 0.88 2.95 14.67
CA ASP A 25 0.74 4.33 15.11
C ASP A 25 1.19 5.35 14.01
N SER A 26 1.89 4.87 12.97
CA SER A 26 2.27 5.70 11.82
C SER A 26 1.15 5.83 10.77
N PHE A 27 0.00 5.19 10.97
CA PHE A 27 -1.10 5.15 10.00
C PHE A 27 -2.40 5.68 10.57
N ASN A 28 -3.00 6.66 9.89
CA ASN A 28 -4.35 7.15 10.14
C ASN A 28 -5.24 6.79 8.95
N PHE A 29 -6.46 6.32 9.23
CA PHE A 29 -7.42 5.94 8.22
C PHE A 29 -8.69 6.78 8.33
N TYR A 30 -9.20 7.21 7.17
CA TYR A 30 -10.44 7.93 7.03
C TYR A 30 -11.32 7.19 6.02
N TYR A 31 -12.62 7.16 6.25
CA TYR A 31 -13.57 6.51 5.37
C TYR A 31 -14.56 7.52 4.80
N ILE A 32 -14.78 7.45 3.50
CA ILE A 32 -15.77 8.25 2.78
C ILE A 32 -16.76 7.29 2.13
N ASP A 33 -18.02 7.27 2.59
CA ASP A 33 -19.08 6.44 2.02
C ASP A 33 -19.64 7.08 0.74
N GLN A 34 -18.92 6.90 -0.37
CA GLN A 34 -19.38 7.33 -1.68
C GLN A 34 -19.18 6.24 -2.72
N GLU A 35 -20.20 6.01 -3.52
CA GLU A 35 -20.08 5.14 -4.68
C GLU A 35 -19.28 5.82 -5.78
N ARG A 36 -18.36 5.06 -6.38
CA ARG A 36 -17.54 5.49 -7.50
C ARG A 36 -17.53 4.45 -8.58
N THR A 37 -17.74 4.90 -9.80
CA THR A 37 -17.45 4.10 -10.99
C THR A 37 -16.02 4.37 -11.41
N CYS A 38 -15.21 3.33 -11.48
CA CYS A 38 -13.85 3.39 -11.96
C CYS A 38 -13.79 2.90 -13.42
N GLU A 39 -12.81 3.37 -14.15
CA GLU A 39 -12.58 2.90 -15.52
C GLU A 39 -11.87 1.54 -15.52
N ILE A 40 -12.10 0.76 -16.56
CA ILE A 40 -11.30 -0.46 -16.81
C ILE A 40 -10.24 -0.13 -17.86
N TYR A 41 -9.01 0.02 -17.38
CA TYR A 41 -7.88 0.32 -18.24
C TYR A 41 -7.52 -0.88 -19.10
N LYS A 42 -7.55 -0.67 -20.43
CA LYS A 42 -7.27 -1.69 -21.45
C LYS A 42 -8.06 -3.00 -21.28
N GLY A 43 -9.22 -2.96 -20.61
CA GLY A 43 -10.04 -4.14 -20.35
C GLY A 43 -9.50 -5.12 -19.31
N ILE A 44 -8.45 -4.79 -18.57
CA ILE A 44 -7.73 -5.74 -17.69
C ILE A 44 -7.52 -5.27 -16.24
N ALA A 45 -7.56 -3.97 -15.97
CA ALA A 45 -7.26 -3.45 -14.64
C ALA A 45 -8.18 -2.28 -14.25
N ILE A 46 -8.55 -2.19 -12.98
CA ILE A 46 -9.35 -1.08 -12.46
C ILE A 46 -8.49 0.17 -12.38
N LEU A 47 -9.00 1.31 -12.83
CA LEU A 47 -8.37 2.61 -12.69
C LEU A 47 -9.35 3.62 -12.10
N CYS A 48 -9.16 3.96 -10.83
CA CYS A 48 -10.03 4.90 -10.11
C CYS A 48 -9.49 6.34 -10.08
N TYR A 49 -8.27 6.57 -10.55
CA TYR A 49 -7.65 7.89 -10.52
C TYR A 49 -8.42 8.89 -11.38
N SER A 50 -8.95 9.94 -10.73
CA SER A 50 -9.63 11.05 -11.41
C SER A 50 -9.53 12.33 -10.58
N ARG A 51 -9.70 13.50 -11.22
CA ARG A 51 -9.74 14.80 -10.52
C ARG A 51 -10.84 14.85 -9.45
N ASP A 52 -11.99 14.24 -9.75
CA ASP A 52 -13.12 14.24 -8.82
C ASP A 52 -12.86 13.35 -7.61
N LEU A 53 -12.21 12.21 -7.79
CA LEU A 53 -11.78 11.37 -6.66
C LEU A 53 -10.81 12.13 -5.75
N ILE A 54 -9.78 12.74 -6.32
CA ILE A 54 -8.78 13.51 -5.56
C ILE A 54 -9.44 14.65 -4.79
N ARG A 55 -10.36 15.40 -5.42
CA ARG A 55 -11.10 16.49 -4.76
C ARG A 55 -11.97 15.99 -3.61
N GLN A 56 -12.62 14.85 -3.76
CA GLN A 56 -13.42 14.25 -2.68
C GLN A 56 -12.55 13.75 -1.55
N ALA A 57 -11.47 13.05 -1.85
CA ALA A 57 -10.54 12.56 -0.85
C ALA A 57 -9.88 13.71 -0.06
N SER A 58 -9.75 14.90 -0.65
CA SER A 58 -9.18 16.07 0.03
C SER A 58 -10.01 16.63 1.20
N ILE A 59 -11.21 16.10 1.43
CA ILE A 59 -12.01 16.39 2.62
C ILE A 59 -11.32 15.85 3.89
N CYS A 60 -10.57 14.76 3.75
CA CYS A 60 -9.77 14.17 4.82
C CYS A 60 -8.28 14.37 4.54
N PRO A 61 -7.43 14.54 5.56
CA PRO A 61 -5.99 14.47 5.39
C PRO A 61 -5.61 13.12 4.79
N ASN A 62 -4.91 13.09 3.68
CA ASN A 62 -4.50 11.84 3.05
C ASN A 62 -3.19 11.96 2.30
N ASN A 63 -2.38 10.89 2.35
CA ASN A 63 -1.23 10.67 1.47
C ASN A 63 -1.56 9.64 0.40
N PHE A 64 -2.44 8.69 0.71
CA PHE A 64 -2.86 7.59 -0.15
C PHE A 64 -4.37 7.45 -0.14
N ILE A 65 -4.92 6.98 -1.26
CA ILE A 65 -6.35 6.75 -1.44
C ILE A 65 -6.54 5.29 -1.81
N ILE A 66 -7.43 4.60 -1.10
CA ILE A 66 -7.82 3.22 -1.39
C ILE A 66 -9.27 3.22 -1.85
N VAL A 67 -9.53 2.70 -3.04
CA VAL A 67 -10.88 2.56 -3.59
C VAL A 67 -11.20 1.08 -3.71
N LEU A 68 -12.19 0.61 -2.96
CA LEU A 68 -12.67 -0.77 -3.01
C LEU A 68 -13.74 -0.90 -4.10
N GLN A 69 -13.58 -1.86 -4.99
CA GLN A 69 -14.45 -2.06 -6.15
C GLN A 69 -14.83 -3.53 -6.30
N ASP A 70 -16.07 -3.77 -6.72
CA ASP A 70 -16.60 -5.11 -7.01
C ASP A 70 -16.60 -5.35 -8.52
N TYR A 71 -15.58 -6.04 -9.02
CA TYR A 71 -15.44 -6.44 -10.41
C TYR A 71 -15.18 -7.95 -10.52
N PRO A 72 -15.45 -8.58 -11.69
CA PRO A 72 -15.04 -9.96 -11.91
C PRO A 72 -13.56 -10.19 -11.63
N THR A 73 -13.19 -11.39 -11.16
CA THR A 73 -11.79 -11.73 -10.81
C THR A 73 -10.81 -11.64 -11.99
N SER A 74 -11.31 -11.60 -13.22
CA SER A 74 -10.50 -11.34 -14.43
C SER A 74 -9.99 -9.89 -14.52
N ILE A 75 -10.59 -8.95 -13.77
CA ILE A 75 -10.17 -7.54 -13.73
C ILE A 75 -9.25 -7.34 -12.53
N ARG A 76 -8.01 -6.96 -12.79
CA ARG A 76 -6.98 -6.82 -11.75
C ARG A 76 -7.17 -5.54 -10.93
N SER A 77 -6.76 -5.61 -9.67
CA SER A 77 -6.42 -4.41 -8.89
C SER A 77 -5.28 -3.66 -9.56
N SER A 78 -5.11 -2.41 -9.23
CA SER A 78 -3.98 -1.62 -9.73
C SER A 78 -3.66 -0.46 -8.80
N ASN A 79 -2.44 0.04 -8.91
CA ASN A 79 -2.02 1.30 -8.34
C ASN A 79 -1.66 2.31 -9.43
N TYR A 80 -2.07 3.55 -9.24
CA TYR A 80 -1.62 4.67 -10.06
C TYR A 80 -1.33 5.88 -9.17
N ILE A 81 -0.07 6.29 -9.13
CA ILE A 81 0.45 7.34 -8.23
C ILE A 81 0.16 6.95 -6.77
N ASN A 82 -0.75 7.64 -6.10
CA ASN A 82 -1.16 7.40 -4.71
C ASN A 82 -2.59 6.84 -4.58
N VAL A 83 -3.18 6.37 -5.68
CA VAL A 83 -4.53 5.77 -5.70
C VAL A 83 -4.44 4.29 -5.97
N MET A 84 -4.86 3.49 -5.00
CA MET A 84 -4.99 2.04 -5.11
C MET A 84 -6.44 1.69 -5.44
N SER A 85 -6.62 0.97 -6.53
CA SER A 85 -7.91 0.47 -7.02
C SER A 85 -8.00 -1.02 -6.73
N ILE A 86 -8.67 -1.39 -5.65
CA ILE A 86 -8.70 -2.76 -5.12
C ILE A 86 -9.97 -3.49 -5.57
N ASN A 87 -9.81 -4.61 -6.27
CA ASN A 87 -10.90 -5.53 -6.55
C ASN A 87 -11.14 -6.43 -5.33
N ILE A 88 -12.30 -6.31 -4.71
CA ILE A 88 -12.65 -7.05 -3.49
C ILE A 88 -12.85 -8.57 -3.72
N ASN A 89 -12.95 -9.01 -4.97
CA ASN A 89 -13.01 -10.42 -5.34
C ASN A 89 -11.62 -11.08 -5.45
N HIS A 90 -10.55 -10.31 -5.27
CA HIS A 90 -9.21 -10.83 -5.10
C HIS A 90 -8.91 -11.15 -3.62
N PRO A 91 -7.90 -11.99 -3.32
CA PRO A 91 -7.42 -12.17 -1.95
C PRO A 91 -7.07 -10.83 -1.29
N LYS A 92 -7.40 -10.67 0.00
CA LYS A 92 -7.19 -9.39 0.72
C LYS A 92 -5.74 -8.88 0.70
N ASN A 93 -4.76 -9.80 0.59
CA ASN A 93 -3.35 -9.43 0.52
C ASN A 93 -2.97 -8.62 -0.74
N VAL A 94 -3.87 -8.50 -1.72
CA VAL A 94 -3.68 -7.56 -2.83
C VAL A 94 -3.48 -6.12 -2.34
N ILE A 95 -4.07 -5.73 -1.19
CA ILE A 95 -3.84 -4.39 -0.61
C ILE A 95 -2.37 -4.18 -0.24
N LEU A 96 -1.69 -5.21 0.26
CA LEU A 96 -0.25 -5.14 0.57
C LEU A 96 0.57 -4.95 -0.70
N HIS A 97 0.25 -5.72 -1.75
CA HIS A 97 0.90 -5.63 -3.05
C HIS A 97 0.79 -4.21 -3.65
N GLU A 98 -0.43 -3.70 -3.77
CA GLU A 98 -0.67 -2.37 -4.32
C GLU A 98 -0.11 -1.25 -3.43
N PHE A 99 -0.09 -1.44 -2.10
CA PHE A 99 0.54 -0.49 -1.20
C PHE A 99 2.07 -0.48 -1.32
N GLY A 100 2.70 -1.62 -1.58
CA GLY A 100 4.12 -1.70 -1.88
C GLY A 100 4.51 -0.83 -3.10
N HIS A 101 3.68 -0.84 -4.14
CA HIS A 101 3.85 0.06 -5.29
C HIS A 101 3.60 1.52 -4.91
N SER A 102 2.51 1.80 -4.20
CA SER A 102 2.08 3.16 -3.89
C SER A 102 3.01 3.86 -2.90
N PHE A 103 3.44 3.16 -1.85
CA PHE A 103 4.16 3.73 -0.72
C PHE A 103 5.64 3.98 -1.00
N ILE A 104 6.32 2.99 -1.57
CA ILE A 104 7.77 3.05 -1.81
C ILE A 104 8.17 2.72 -3.24
N ASN A 105 7.20 2.57 -4.15
CA ASN A 105 7.45 2.28 -5.55
C ASN A 105 8.24 0.97 -5.77
N LEU A 106 7.87 -0.10 -5.03
CA LEU A 106 8.42 -1.43 -5.28
C LEU A 106 8.11 -1.86 -6.72
N ALA A 107 9.09 -2.45 -7.37
CA ALA A 107 8.91 -3.07 -8.67
C ALA A 107 8.22 -4.44 -8.52
N GLU A 108 7.60 -4.90 -9.61
CA GLU A 108 7.09 -6.28 -9.69
C GLU A 108 8.24 -7.30 -9.61
N GLU A 109 8.10 -8.32 -8.82
CA GLU A 109 9.12 -9.37 -8.69
C GLU A 109 8.87 -10.58 -9.61
N TYR A 110 7.87 -10.50 -10.47
CA TYR A 110 7.65 -11.48 -11.56
C TYR A 110 8.19 -10.96 -12.90
N VAL A 111 8.35 -11.88 -13.86
CA VAL A 111 8.86 -11.59 -15.21
C VAL A 111 7.82 -12.07 -16.24
N PRO A 112 7.51 -11.29 -17.29
CA PRO A 112 8.04 -9.97 -17.59
C PRO A 112 7.25 -8.86 -16.89
N ALA A 113 7.95 -7.80 -16.45
CA ALA A 113 7.36 -6.55 -16.00
C ALA A 113 8.34 -5.39 -16.28
N ALA A 114 7.91 -4.16 -16.00
CA ALA A 114 8.78 -2.99 -16.12
C ALA A 114 9.28 -2.54 -14.74
N ILE A 115 10.55 -2.19 -14.65
CA ILE A 115 11.11 -1.57 -13.46
C ILE A 115 10.71 -0.08 -13.47
N PRO A 116 9.99 0.42 -12.46
CA PRO A 116 9.67 1.84 -12.37
C PRO A 116 10.92 2.70 -12.32
N ARG A 117 10.89 3.88 -12.97
CA ARG A 117 12.05 4.80 -13.02
C ARG A 117 12.61 5.14 -11.63
N ASN A 118 11.75 5.29 -10.63
CA ASN A 118 12.10 5.62 -9.25
C ASN A 118 11.83 4.43 -8.31
N SER A 119 12.11 3.19 -8.78
CA SER A 119 11.94 2.00 -7.95
C SER A 119 12.73 2.10 -6.65
N ALA A 120 12.16 1.55 -5.57
CA ALA A 120 12.83 1.44 -4.27
C ALA A 120 14.09 0.54 -4.28
N GLY A 121 14.39 -0.11 -5.40
CA GLY A 121 15.57 -0.96 -5.57
C GLY A 121 15.38 -2.39 -5.07
N ASN A 122 14.14 -2.89 -5.02
CA ASN A 122 13.87 -4.31 -4.71
C ASN A 122 14.25 -5.27 -5.84
N CYS A 123 14.38 -4.77 -7.07
CA CYS A 123 15.00 -5.48 -8.20
C CYS A 123 16.40 -4.93 -8.43
N VAL A 124 17.43 -5.74 -8.23
CA VAL A 124 18.83 -5.33 -8.29
C VAL A 124 19.58 -6.04 -9.41
N GLN A 125 20.69 -5.47 -9.86
CA GLN A 125 21.56 -6.11 -10.86
C GLN A 125 22.55 -7.10 -10.25
N SER A 126 22.86 -6.94 -8.95
CA SER A 126 23.76 -7.81 -8.22
C SER A 126 23.25 -8.11 -6.81
N CYS A 127 23.38 -9.34 -6.35
CA CYS A 127 22.98 -9.78 -5.01
C CYS A 127 23.67 -9.02 -3.88
N ILE A 128 24.85 -8.45 -4.12
CA ILE A 128 25.61 -7.66 -3.14
C ILE A 128 24.81 -6.39 -2.73
N GLU A 129 23.96 -5.89 -3.61
CA GLU A 129 23.14 -4.68 -3.34
C GLU A 129 22.10 -4.87 -2.24
N PHE A 130 21.76 -6.12 -1.90
CA PHE A 130 20.88 -6.41 -0.75
C PHE A 130 21.56 -6.18 0.61
N ASN A 131 22.89 -6.05 0.64
CA ASN A 131 23.68 -5.75 1.84
C ASN A 131 23.43 -6.71 3.03
N GLY A 132 23.23 -8.00 2.76
CA GLY A 132 22.97 -9.02 3.78
C GLY A 132 21.60 -8.93 4.45
N LYS A 133 20.64 -8.20 3.87
CA LYS A 133 19.26 -8.09 4.37
C LYS A 133 18.28 -8.99 3.62
N GLU A 134 18.77 -9.73 2.65
CA GLU A 134 17.99 -10.65 1.84
C GLU A 134 17.66 -11.95 2.58
N ASN A 135 16.58 -12.63 2.15
CA ASN A 135 16.30 -14.03 2.48
C ASN A 135 17.08 -14.99 1.57
N GLY A 136 17.57 -14.47 0.46
CA GLY A 136 18.28 -15.17 -0.57
C GLY A 136 18.51 -14.28 -1.79
N CYS A 137 18.96 -14.85 -2.90
CA CYS A 137 19.15 -14.12 -4.14
C CYS A 137 18.63 -14.96 -5.31
N TYR A 138 17.56 -14.48 -5.93
CA TYR A 138 16.81 -15.23 -6.93
C TYR A 138 16.73 -14.44 -8.22
N GLN A 139 17.14 -15.04 -9.31
CA GLN A 139 17.10 -14.44 -10.63
C GLN A 139 15.66 -14.21 -11.12
N GLY A 140 15.46 -13.14 -11.89
CA GLY A 140 14.17 -12.72 -12.42
C GLY A 140 13.42 -11.81 -11.44
N CYS A 141 13.48 -10.51 -11.69
CA CYS A 141 12.80 -9.46 -10.95
C CYS A 141 12.43 -8.36 -11.94
N SER A 142 11.16 -8.23 -12.31
CA SER A 142 10.67 -7.45 -13.47
C SER A 142 11.30 -7.89 -14.80
N GLU A 143 12.62 -7.93 -14.87
CA GLU A 143 13.42 -8.39 -16.01
C GLU A 143 14.22 -9.63 -15.66
N ALA A 144 14.53 -10.46 -16.66
CA ALA A 144 15.18 -11.76 -16.45
C ALA A 144 16.59 -11.68 -15.87
N ASN A 145 17.29 -10.56 -16.10
CA ASN A 145 18.68 -10.33 -15.66
C ASN A 145 18.79 -9.60 -14.31
N TYR A 146 17.66 -9.25 -13.69
CA TYR A 146 17.63 -8.69 -12.33
C TYR A 146 17.37 -9.77 -11.29
N TYR A 147 17.69 -9.47 -10.04
CA TYR A 147 17.54 -10.36 -8.89
C TYR A 147 16.58 -9.78 -7.87
N ARG A 148 15.86 -10.66 -7.15
CA ARG A 148 15.00 -10.35 -6.00
C ARG A 148 15.52 -11.01 -4.73
N SER A 149 15.21 -10.43 -3.59
CA SER A 149 15.73 -10.82 -2.27
C SER A 149 14.98 -11.98 -1.62
N VAL A 150 13.86 -12.40 -2.16
CA VAL A 150 13.00 -13.47 -1.63
C VAL A 150 12.47 -14.33 -2.78
N GLU A 151 12.34 -15.63 -2.56
CA GLU A 151 11.89 -16.52 -3.64
C GLU A 151 10.45 -16.21 -4.08
N ASN A 152 9.54 -16.11 -3.12
CA ASN A 152 8.12 -15.86 -3.36
C ASN A 152 7.58 -14.84 -2.35
N GLY A 153 7.84 -13.56 -2.58
CA GLY A 153 7.27 -12.44 -1.85
C GLY A 153 5.92 -11.97 -2.42
N ILE A 154 5.23 -11.09 -1.69
CA ILE A 154 3.96 -10.50 -2.11
C ILE A 154 4.08 -9.72 -3.43
N MET A 155 5.22 -9.10 -3.71
CA MET A 155 5.47 -8.39 -4.97
C MET A 155 5.63 -9.32 -6.16
N ARG A 156 5.75 -10.63 -5.93
CA ARG A 156 5.81 -11.65 -6.98
C ARG A 156 4.49 -12.40 -7.15
N THR A 157 3.80 -12.69 -6.05
CA THR A 157 2.61 -13.54 -6.08
C THR A 157 1.68 -13.28 -4.89
N LEU A 158 0.39 -13.17 -5.17
CA LEU A 158 -0.64 -13.08 -4.15
C LEU A 158 -0.85 -14.38 -3.35
N ARG A 159 -0.05 -15.43 -3.56
CA ARG A 159 0.00 -16.60 -2.68
C ARG A 159 0.86 -16.36 -1.44
N SER A 160 1.67 -15.30 -1.43
CA SER A 160 2.46 -14.85 -0.30
C SER A 160 1.75 -13.72 0.44
N GLU A 161 2.04 -13.60 1.73
CA GLU A 161 1.56 -12.51 2.60
C GLU A 161 2.71 -11.68 3.18
N ASN A 162 3.95 -11.92 2.73
CA ASN A 162 5.12 -11.21 3.22
C ASN A 162 5.92 -10.59 2.09
N TYR A 163 6.63 -9.53 2.43
CA TYR A 163 7.51 -8.82 1.48
C TYR A 163 8.91 -9.45 1.38
N GLY A 164 9.32 -10.28 2.34
CA GLY A 164 10.71 -10.67 2.55
C GLY A 164 11.52 -9.61 3.29
N ASN A 165 12.67 -10.01 3.87
CA ASN A 165 13.44 -9.16 4.78
C ASN A 165 13.91 -7.85 4.16
N PHE A 166 14.40 -7.89 2.92
CA PHE A 166 14.92 -6.70 2.26
C PHE A 166 13.83 -5.67 1.93
N ASN A 167 12.70 -6.11 1.39
CA ASN A 167 11.57 -5.21 1.10
C ASN A 167 10.96 -4.66 2.38
N THR A 168 10.87 -5.48 3.44
CA THR A 168 10.46 -5.04 4.78
C THR A 168 11.40 -3.96 5.33
N TYR A 169 12.71 -4.14 5.17
CA TYR A 169 13.69 -3.11 5.53
C TYR A 169 13.46 -1.79 4.76
N LEU A 170 13.20 -1.86 3.44
CA LEU A 170 12.93 -0.67 2.63
C LEU A 170 11.65 0.06 3.09
N ILE A 171 10.59 -0.70 3.42
CA ILE A 171 9.33 -0.15 3.94
C ILE A 171 9.56 0.53 5.28
N ASN A 172 10.19 -0.14 6.26
CA ASN A 172 10.46 0.43 7.58
C ASN A 172 11.29 1.71 7.49
N LYS A 173 12.35 1.70 6.68
CA LYS A 173 13.15 2.90 6.44
C LYS A 173 12.31 4.08 5.94
N THR A 174 11.33 3.81 5.08
CA THR A 174 10.46 4.86 4.55
C THR A 174 9.47 5.34 5.60
N ILE A 175 8.90 4.45 6.43
CA ILE A 175 8.06 4.83 7.57
C ILE A 175 8.84 5.77 8.51
N ASP A 176 10.04 5.38 8.92
CA ASP A 176 10.92 6.21 9.77
C ASP A 176 11.21 7.59 9.16
N ASP A 177 11.36 7.67 7.84
CA ASP A 177 11.60 8.93 7.12
C ASP A 177 10.33 9.80 7.05
N PHE A 178 9.14 9.20 6.99
CA PHE A 178 7.86 9.92 7.08
C PHE A 178 7.64 10.48 8.48
N ASP A 179 7.82 9.68 9.53
CA ASP A 179 7.63 10.07 10.91
C ASP A 179 8.55 11.24 11.30
N ARG A 180 9.82 11.18 10.88
CA ARG A 180 10.75 12.30 11.07
C ARG A 180 10.29 13.59 10.40
N LYS A 181 9.72 13.53 9.20
CA LYS A 181 9.21 14.70 8.49
C LYS A 181 7.96 15.30 9.15
N ILE A 182 7.13 14.48 9.76
CA ILE A 182 5.94 14.92 10.49
C ILE A 182 6.35 15.66 11.76
N ILE A 183 7.29 15.15 12.54
CA ILE A 183 7.80 15.80 13.75
C ILE A 183 8.35 17.20 13.44
N VAL A 184 9.15 17.35 12.39
CA VAL A 184 9.68 18.66 11.98
C VAL A 184 8.58 19.63 11.52
N LYS A 185 7.46 19.14 10.97
CA LYS A 185 6.32 19.99 10.60
C LYS A 185 5.43 20.36 11.79
N GLN A 186 5.31 19.50 12.78
CA GLN A 186 4.53 19.80 14.00
C GLN A 186 5.16 20.90 14.86
N GLU A 187 6.47 21.00 14.89
CA GLU A 187 7.18 22.12 15.53
C GLU A 187 6.91 23.48 14.85
N ALA A 188 6.38 23.47 13.62
CA ALA A 188 6.08 24.66 12.83
C ALA A 188 4.58 25.02 12.76
N PHE A 189 3.68 24.21 13.32
CA PHE A 189 2.23 24.43 13.29
C PHE A 189 1.67 24.51 14.72
N ASP A 190 0.96 25.60 15.00
CA ASP A 190 0.30 25.98 16.24
C ASP A 190 -0.64 24.90 16.78
N GLU A 191 -0.80 24.83 18.12
CA GLU A 191 -1.39 23.79 18.97
C GLU A 191 -2.90 23.47 18.76
N ASN A 192 -3.51 23.82 17.65
CA ASN A 192 -4.96 23.71 17.44
C ASN A 192 -5.45 22.66 16.40
N LEU A 193 -4.61 21.77 15.91
CA LEU A 193 -5.07 20.65 15.11
C LEU A 193 -5.33 19.44 16.01
N ILE A 194 -6.60 19.19 16.29
CA ILE A 194 -7.04 17.96 16.95
C ILE A 194 -6.95 16.82 15.92
N TYR A 195 -5.92 15.99 16.06
CA TYR A 195 -5.89 14.68 15.40
C TYR A 195 -6.85 13.77 16.17
N THR A 196 -7.94 13.36 15.55
CA THR A 196 -8.73 12.25 16.06
C THR A 196 -8.08 10.95 15.61
N ASP A 197 -7.41 10.25 16.53
CA ASP A 197 -6.87 8.92 16.28
C ASP A 197 -8.03 7.97 15.96
N GLY A 198 -8.15 7.57 14.69
CA GLY A 198 -9.20 6.67 14.23
C GLY A 198 -8.96 5.20 14.56
N ILE A 199 -7.88 4.90 15.27
CA ILE A 199 -7.48 3.53 15.60
C ILE A 199 -7.10 3.44 17.08
N ASN A 200 -7.70 2.47 17.79
CA ASN A 200 -7.35 2.22 19.18
C ASN A 200 -5.97 1.53 19.32
N SER A 201 -5.49 1.39 20.53
CA SER A 201 -4.20 0.76 20.85
C SER A 201 -4.06 -0.71 20.39
N ALA A 202 -5.16 -1.38 20.02
CA ALA A 202 -5.17 -2.69 19.41
C ALA A 202 -5.06 -2.65 17.88
N GLY A 203 -5.08 -1.46 17.27
CA GLY A 203 -5.09 -1.26 15.83
C GLY A 203 -6.44 -1.55 15.17
N GLU A 204 -7.51 -1.49 15.94
CA GLU A 204 -8.88 -1.61 15.45
C GLU A 204 -9.49 -0.22 15.27
N LEU A 205 -10.37 -0.08 14.27
CA LEU A 205 -11.10 1.16 14.04
C LEU A 205 -12.16 1.38 15.13
N GLU A 206 -12.11 2.51 15.82
CA GLU A 206 -13.14 2.91 16.76
C GLU A 206 -14.37 3.43 16.02
N GLY A 207 -15.57 2.98 16.42
CA GLY A 207 -16.82 3.20 15.68
C GLY A 207 -17.31 4.66 15.59
N GLU A 208 -16.72 5.58 16.35
CA GLU A 208 -17.13 6.99 16.39
C GLU A 208 -16.24 7.95 15.58
N THR A 209 -15.17 7.47 14.98
CA THR A 209 -14.13 8.31 14.35
C THR A 209 -14.36 8.58 12.86
N PHE A 210 -15.42 8.04 12.28
CA PHE A 210 -15.82 8.35 10.92
C PHE A 210 -16.79 9.54 10.90
N LYS A 211 -16.34 10.71 11.32
CA LYS A 211 -17.09 11.95 11.08
C LYS A 211 -16.65 12.52 9.73
N LEU A 212 -17.62 12.61 8.84
CA LEU A 212 -17.55 13.40 7.61
C LEU A 212 -17.42 14.88 7.92
#